data_4cc7bd497e2bde3ab4a6a830b326d3d8
#
_entry.id   4cc7bd497e2bde3ab4a6a830b326d3d8
#
_cell.length_a   1.000
_cell.length_b   1.000
_cell.length_c   1.000
_cell.angle_alpha   90.00
_cell.angle_beta   90.00
_cell.angle_gamma   90.00
#
_symmetry.space_group_name_H-M   'P 1'
#
loop_
_entity.id
_entity.type
_entity.pdbx_description
1 polymer ?
#
loop_
_entity_poly.entity_id
_entity_poly.type
_entity_poly.pdbx_seq_one_letter_code
_entity_poly.pdbx_strand_id
1 'polypeptide(L)'
;MHCSFTFFFISLWIMRRVITIILCIAAYTASVNAQMLRIGERIPTIDVDSSVGTDLRLIEKEFTCLIFMHSKSEPSVVAIRQFSEISRACNSKIDIVLLTLEQDGFEEDMLRSLTTNNTIIAFDNDSRTFTNFGVSYVPFCTIFHTNSRKLQWFGSLTQLKESELNSIVK
;
A
#
# COMPACT_ATOMS: atom_id res chain seq x y z
N MET A 1 -41.53 -5.61 52.62
CA MET A 1 -41.18 -6.41 51.44
C MET A 1 -40.82 -5.52 50.20
N HIS A 2 -39.91 -4.52 50.35
CA HIS A 2 -39.55 -3.64 49.25
C HIS A 2 -38.06 -3.61 48.86
N CYS A 3 -37.22 -4.40 49.53
CA CYS A 3 -35.78 -4.30 49.32
C CYS A 3 -35.22 -5.22 48.21
N SER A 4 -35.98 -6.21 47.75
CA SER A 4 -35.49 -7.23 46.79
C SER A 4 -35.57 -6.76 45.31
N PHE A 5 -36.45 -5.82 45.01
CA PHE A 5 -36.73 -5.39 43.62
C PHE A 5 -35.68 -4.42 43.13
N THR A 6 -35.14 -3.56 43.98
CA THR A 6 -34.10 -2.57 43.60
C THR A 6 -32.75 -3.23 43.29
N PHE A 7 -32.39 -4.30 44.02
CA PHE A 7 -31.16 -5.04 43.76
C PHE A 7 -31.16 -5.73 42.38
N PHE A 8 -32.31 -6.22 41.95
CA PHE A 8 -32.44 -6.87 40.63
C PHE A 8 -32.26 -5.89 39.47
N PHE A 9 -32.79 -4.67 39.56
CA PHE A 9 -32.64 -3.64 38.54
C PHE A 9 -31.21 -3.09 38.45
N ILE A 10 -30.51 -2.95 39.57
CA ILE A 10 -29.12 -2.50 39.62
C ILE A 10 -28.20 -3.54 38.95
N SER A 11 -28.42 -4.82 39.27
CA SER A 11 -27.68 -5.94 38.67
C SER A 11 -27.87 -6.00 37.15
N LEU A 12 -29.08 -5.84 36.65
CA LEU A 12 -29.40 -5.85 35.23
C LEU A 12 -28.78 -4.66 34.47
N TRP A 13 -28.74 -3.49 35.11
CA TRP A 13 -28.17 -2.29 34.56
C TRP A 13 -26.64 -2.37 34.44
N ILE A 14 -25.96 -2.92 35.45
CA ILE A 14 -24.52 -3.17 35.46
C ILE A 14 -24.16 -4.20 34.38
N MET A 15 -24.88 -5.30 34.31
CA MET A 15 -24.67 -6.36 33.33
C MET A 15 -24.78 -5.84 31.89
N ARG A 16 -25.76 -4.96 31.62
CA ARG A 16 -25.95 -4.34 30.31
C ARG A 16 -24.78 -3.43 29.92
N ARG A 17 -24.21 -2.66 30.86
CA ARG A 17 -23.03 -1.83 30.62
C ARG A 17 -21.77 -2.66 30.38
N VAL A 18 -21.57 -3.74 31.12
CA VAL A 18 -20.43 -4.64 30.94
C VAL A 18 -20.48 -5.30 29.56
N ILE A 19 -21.66 -5.77 29.12
CA ILE A 19 -21.84 -6.36 27.79
C ILE A 19 -21.54 -5.32 26.69
N THR A 20 -21.98 -4.07 26.85
CA THR A 20 -21.71 -3.01 25.89
C THR A 20 -20.21 -2.71 25.79
N ILE A 21 -19.50 -2.67 26.92
CA ILE A 21 -18.05 -2.44 26.94
C ILE A 21 -17.30 -3.59 26.26
N ILE A 22 -17.68 -4.84 26.53
CA ILE A 22 -17.09 -6.02 25.90
C ILE A 22 -17.32 -6.02 24.39
N LEU A 23 -18.52 -5.67 23.93
CA LEU A 23 -18.85 -5.53 22.50
C LEU A 23 -18.05 -4.41 21.84
N CYS A 24 -17.85 -3.27 22.50
CA CYS A 24 -17.01 -2.19 21.98
C CYS A 24 -15.54 -2.61 21.88
N ILE A 25 -15.00 -3.32 22.88
CA ILE A 25 -13.62 -3.83 22.85
C ILE A 25 -13.46 -4.87 21.72
N ALA A 26 -14.41 -5.79 21.56
CA ALA A 26 -14.40 -6.78 20.50
C ALA A 26 -14.49 -6.15 19.09
N ALA A 27 -15.26 -5.08 18.93
CA ALA A 27 -15.35 -4.32 17.68
C ALA A 27 -14.02 -3.57 17.37
N TYR A 28 -13.32 -3.08 18.39
CA TYR A 28 -12.04 -2.40 18.22
C TYR A 28 -10.92 -3.34 17.78
N THR A 29 -10.92 -4.61 18.23
CA THR A 29 -9.89 -5.59 17.84
C THR A 29 -10.07 -6.16 16.44
N ALA A 30 -11.25 -6.03 15.84
CA ALA A 30 -11.51 -6.51 14.47
C ALA A 30 -10.96 -5.62 13.35
N SER A 31 -10.44 -4.43 13.66
CA SER A 31 -10.13 -3.39 12.67
C SER A 31 -8.66 -3.25 12.28
N VAL A 32 -7.74 -4.08 12.77
CA VAL A 32 -6.30 -3.96 12.47
C VAL A 32 -5.76 -5.23 11.84
N ASN A 33 -6.20 -5.54 10.63
CA ASN A 33 -5.52 -6.50 9.78
C ASN A 33 -4.68 -5.75 8.71
N ALA A 34 -3.72 -4.94 9.13
CA ALA A 34 -2.61 -4.60 8.26
C ALA A 34 -1.84 -5.90 8.01
N GLN A 35 -1.98 -6.45 6.82
CA GLN A 35 -1.28 -7.68 6.45
C GLN A 35 0.22 -7.37 6.44
N MET A 36 0.97 -7.96 7.38
CA MET A 36 2.42 -7.78 7.43
C MET A 36 3.04 -8.36 6.17
N LEU A 37 3.72 -7.52 5.39
CA LEU A 37 4.41 -7.96 4.17
C LEU A 37 5.52 -8.97 4.52
N ARG A 38 5.55 -10.09 3.79
CA ARG A 38 6.60 -11.11 3.93
C ARG A 38 7.09 -11.56 2.56
N ILE A 39 8.41 -11.61 2.39
CA ILE A 39 9.02 -12.09 1.14
C ILE A 39 8.58 -13.53 0.88
N GLY A 40 8.22 -13.82 -0.38
CA GLY A 40 7.71 -15.12 -0.83
C GLY A 40 6.21 -15.33 -0.64
N GLU A 41 5.53 -14.52 0.16
CA GLU A 41 4.07 -14.56 0.30
C GLU A 41 3.38 -13.70 -0.77
N ARG A 42 2.09 -13.90 -0.94
CA ARG A 42 1.29 -13.10 -1.86
C ARG A 42 1.11 -11.70 -1.31
N ILE A 43 1.27 -10.70 -2.18
CA ILE A 43 0.97 -9.31 -1.83
C ILE A 43 -0.53 -9.12 -1.56
N PRO A 44 -0.89 -8.12 -0.74
CA PRO A 44 -2.27 -7.69 -0.53
C PRO A 44 -2.97 -7.29 -1.84
N THR A 45 -4.27 -7.06 -1.77
CA THR A 45 -5.04 -6.56 -2.90
C THR A 45 -4.64 -5.12 -3.21
N ILE A 46 -4.38 -4.85 -4.49
CA ILE A 46 -4.21 -3.51 -5.03
C ILE A 46 -5.60 -3.05 -5.47
N ASP A 47 -6.10 -2.03 -4.82
CA ASP A 47 -7.41 -1.43 -5.08
C ASP A 47 -7.19 0.07 -5.34
N VAL A 48 -7.39 0.50 -6.57
CA VAL A 48 -7.16 1.89 -7.01
C VAL A 48 -8.40 2.45 -7.67
N ASP A 49 -8.62 3.75 -7.49
CA ASP A 49 -9.81 4.42 -7.97
C ASP A 49 -9.71 4.79 -9.45
N SER A 50 -8.52 5.18 -9.89
CA SER A 50 -8.24 5.56 -11.27
C SER A 50 -6.75 5.43 -11.60
N SER A 51 -6.44 5.46 -12.89
CA SER A 51 -5.05 5.48 -13.37
C SER A 51 -4.90 6.40 -14.58
N VAL A 52 -3.70 6.94 -14.76
CA VAL A 52 -3.30 7.74 -15.93
C VAL A 52 -2.22 7.00 -16.68
N GLY A 53 -2.37 6.96 -18.02
CA GLY A 53 -1.50 6.20 -18.89
C GLY A 53 -2.11 4.86 -19.28
N THR A 54 -1.41 3.78 -19.01
CA THR A 54 -1.86 2.42 -19.32
C THR A 54 -2.75 1.88 -18.21
N ASP A 55 -3.79 1.14 -18.56
CA ASP A 55 -4.64 0.43 -17.56
C ASP A 55 -3.76 -0.55 -16.76
N LEU A 56 -3.95 -0.58 -15.44
CA LEU A 56 -3.27 -1.56 -14.56
C LEU A 56 -3.47 -3.01 -14.98
N ARG A 57 -4.54 -3.31 -15.74
CA ARG A 57 -4.79 -4.63 -16.33
C ARG A 57 -3.80 -5.01 -17.44
N LEU A 58 -3.04 -4.05 -17.96
CA LEU A 58 -2.04 -4.24 -19.00
C LEU A 58 -0.61 -4.35 -18.45
N ILE A 59 -0.47 -4.66 -17.16
CA ILE A 59 0.81 -5.06 -16.56
C ILE A 59 1.12 -6.47 -17.04
N GLU A 60 2.11 -6.62 -17.92
CA GLU A 60 2.41 -7.87 -18.62
C GLU A 60 3.81 -8.43 -18.31
N LYS A 61 4.70 -7.58 -17.80
CA LYS A 61 6.07 -8.00 -17.55
C LYS A 61 6.16 -8.97 -16.36
N GLU A 62 7.28 -9.65 -16.29
CA GLU A 62 7.53 -10.69 -15.30
C GLU A 62 7.42 -10.17 -13.86
N PHE A 63 7.89 -8.96 -13.62
CA PHE A 63 7.86 -8.29 -12.33
C PHE A 63 7.09 -6.97 -12.38
N THR A 64 6.49 -6.62 -11.26
CA THR A 64 5.88 -5.32 -11.02
C THR A 64 6.55 -4.65 -9.83
N CYS A 65 6.97 -3.40 -10.03
CA CYS A 65 7.44 -2.51 -8.98
C CYS A 65 6.33 -1.51 -8.65
N LEU A 66 5.74 -1.64 -7.46
CA LEU A 66 4.73 -0.73 -6.96
C LEU A 66 5.40 0.26 -6.01
N ILE A 67 5.38 1.54 -6.37
CA ILE A 67 6.01 2.63 -5.62
C ILE A 67 4.93 3.51 -5.01
N PHE A 68 4.85 3.50 -3.69
CA PHE A 68 4.00 4.39 -2.91
C PHE A 68 4.71 5.73 -2.72
N MET A 69 4.08 6.79 -3.15
CA MET A 69 4.69 8.10 -3.20
C MET A 69 3.71 9.23 -2.87
N HIS A 70 4.23 10.41 -2.73
CA HIS A 70 3.47 11.66 -2.66
C HIS A 70 4.07 12.63 -3.68
N SER A 71 3.26 13.17 -4.59
CA SER A 71 3.74 13.98 -5.74
C SER A 71 4.52 15.23 -5.32
N LYS A 72 4.11 15.84 -4.21
CA LYS A 72 4.75 17.04 -3.64
C LYS A 72 5.91 16.75 -2.67
N SER A 73 6.24 15.48 -2.47
CA SER A 73 7.33 15.07 -1.60
C SER A 73 8.66 15.07 -2.36
N GLU A 74 9.54 16.03 -2.08
CA GLU A 74 10.88 16.08 -2.67
C GLU A 74 11.65 14.75 -2.50
N PRO A 75 11.66 14.09 -1.33
CA PRO A 75 12.28 12.77 -1.20
C PRO A 75 11.71 11.73 -2.16
N SER A 76 10.39 11.74 -2.42
CA SER A 76 9.76 10.82 -3.38
C SER A 76 10.23 11.10 -4.80
N VAL A 77 10.25 12.35 -5.22
CA VAL A 77 10.67 12.78 -6.56
C VAL A 77 12.13 12.39 -6.82
N VAL A 78 13.02 12.67 -5.86
CA VAL A 78 14.45 12.31 -5.96
C VAL A 78 14.63 10.80 -6.06
N ALA A 79 13.93 10.03 -5.21
CA ALA A 79 14.03 8.57 -5.21
C ALA A 79 13.52 7.96 -6.53
N ILE A 80 12.43 8.46 -7.10
CA ILE A 80 11.90 8.00 -8.39
C ILE A 80 12.90 8.27 -9.51
N ARG A 81 13.54 9.44 -9.53
CA ARG A 81 14.57 9.75 -10.51
C ARG A 81 15.74 8.76 -10.43
N GLN A 82 16.26 8.52 -9.24
CA GLN A 82 17.33 7.55 -9.02
C GLN A 82 16.91 6.13 -9.43
N PHE A 83 15.69 5.73 -9.05
CA PHE A 83 15.14 4.42 -9.43
C PHE A 83 14.99 4.28 -10.95
N SER A 84 14.54 5.33 -11.64
CA SER A 84 14.44 5.34 -13.10
C SER A 84 15.80 5.08 -13.78
N GLU A 85 16.89 5.55 -13.19
CA GLU A 85 18.24 5.29 -13.72
C GLU A 85 18.67 3.85 -13.51
N ILE A 86 18.52 3.30 -12.29
CA ILE A 86 18.94 1.92 -11.99
C ILE A 86 18.03 0.87 -12.64
N SER A 87 16.77 1.19 -12.90
CA SER A 87 15.82 0.26 -13.53
C SER A 87 15.96 0.13 -15.04
N ARG A 88 16.74 1.01 -15.70
CA ARG A 88 16.91 0.98 -17.17
C ARG A 88 17.41 -0.36 -17.70
N ALA A 89 18.35 -0.99 -17.00
CA ALA A 89 18.90 -2.29 -17.37
C ALA A 89 17.85 -3.42 -17.26
N CYS A 90 16.85 -3.26 -16.43
CA CYS A 90 15.79 -4.24 -16.17
C CYS A 90 14.46 -3.90 -16.83
N ASN A 91 14.41 -2.83 -17.64
CA ASN A 91 13.16 -2.25 -18.16
C ASN A 91 12.31 -3.23 -19.01
N SER A 92 12.93 -4.25 -19.61
CA SER A 92 12.22 -5.30 -20.35
C SER A 92 11.49 -6.31 -19.45
N LYS A 93 11.86 -6.40 -18.16
CA LYS A 93 11.33 -7.39 -17.20
C LYS A 93 10.42 -6.80 -16.13
N ILE A 94 10.42 -5.49 -15.94
CA ILE A 94 9.72 -4.84 -14.83
C ILE A 94 8.77 -3.75 -15.32
N ASP A 95 7.52 -3.79 -14.86
CA ASP A 95 6.57 -2.69 -14.98
C ASP A 95 6.61 -1.84 -13.72
N ILE A 96 6.49 -0.52 -13.88
CA ILE A 96 6.55 0.44 -12.79
C ILE A 96 5.17 1.04 -12.59
N VAL A 97 4.66 0.96 -11.38
CA VAL A 97 3.40 1.59 -10.96
C VAL A 97 3.70 2.59 -9.87
N LEU A 98 3.46 3.86 -10.14
CA LEU A 98 3.50 4.93 -9.14
C LEU A 98 2.11 5.06 -8.51
N LEU A 99 2.00 4.86 -7.21
CA LEU A 99 0.76 4.96 -6.46
C LEU A 99 0.80 6.18 -5.54
N THR A 100 -0.18 7.07 -5.69
CA THR A 100 -0.34 8.27 -4.87
C THR A 100 -1.77 8.40 -4.35
N LEU A 101 -1.94 9.12 -3.25
CA LEU A 101 -3.25 9.46 -2.67
C LEU A 101 -3.91 10.68 -3.34
N GLU A 102 -3.18 11.40 -4.17
CA GLU A 102 -3.59 12.69 -4.71
C GLU A 102 -4.02 12.55 -6.16
N GLN A 103 -5.27 12.86 -6.43
CA GLN A 103 -5.77 13.08 -7.79
C GLN A 103 -5.77 14.58 -8.13
N ASP A 104 -6.14 15.44 -7.19
CA ASP A 104 -6.19 16.89 -7.38
C ASP A 104 -4.84 17.56 -7.12
N GLY A 105 -4.39 18.38 -8.07
CA GLY A 105 -3.11 19.09 -8.00
C GLY A 105 -1.89 18.17 -8.23
N PHE A 106 -2.11 17.04 -8.87
CA PHE A 106 -1.08 16.10 -9.26
C PHE A 106 -0.24 16.68 -10.42
N GLU A 107 1.08 16.70 -10.24
CA GLU A 107 2.01 17.20 -11.26
C GLU A 107 2.41 16.07 -12.22
N GLU A 108 1.49 15.69 -13.10
CA GLU A 108 1.67 14.60 -14.06
C GLU A 108 2.90 14.79 -14.95
N ASP A 109 3.05 15.99 -15.53
CA ASP A 109 4.15 16.30 -16.45
C ASP A 109 5.53 16.15 -15.79
N MET A 110 5.62 16.53 -14.51
CA MET A 110 6.84 16.34 -13.73
C MET A 110 7.16 14.86 -13.57
N LEU A 111 6.20 14.05 -13.17
CA LEU A 111 6.43 12.62 -12.95
C LEU A 111 6.69 11.88 -14.26
N ARG A 112 5.99 12.22 -15.34
CA ARG A 112 6.26 11.65 -16.68
C ARG A 112 7.67 11.98 -17.15
N SER A 113 8.20 13.15 -16.81
CA SER A 113 9.58 13.52 -17.14
C SER A 113 10.64 12.70 -16.40
N LEU A 114 10.26 12.12 -15.25
CA LEU A 114 11.15 11.33 -14.40
C LEU A 114 11.10 9.82 -14.68
N THR A 115 10.10 9.38 -15.43
CA THR A 115 9.80 7.97 -15.64
C THR A 115 9.97 7.55 -17.09
N THR A 116 10.08 6.26 -17.33
CA THR A 116 10.11 5.68 -18.68
C THR A 116 8.69 5.53 -19.22
N ASN A 117 8.55 5.32 -20.55
CA ASN A 117 7.25 5.19 -21.23
C ASN A 117 6.34 4.06 -20.71
N ASN A 118 6.84 3.18 -19.85
CA ASN A 118 6.11 2.03 -19.30
C ASN A 118 5.66 2.27 -17.85
N THR A 119 5.61 3.50 -17.39
CA THR A 119 5.19 3.82 -16.03
C THR A 119 3.70 4.12 -16.00
N ILE A 120 2.99 3.46 -15.12
CA ILE A 120 1.58 3.69 -14.82
C ILE A 120 1.50 4.55 -13.57
N ILE A 121 0.66 5.57 -13.59
CA ILE A 121 0.36 6.38 -12.41
C ILE A 121 -1.05 6.03 -11.96
N ALA A 122 -1.20 5.60 -10.71
CA ALA A 122 -2.46 5.17 -10.14
C ALA A 122 -2.80 5.97 -8.88
N PHE A 123 -4.09 6.15 -8.63
CA PHE A 123 -4.60 6.94 -7.52
C PHE A 123 -5.38 6.04 -6.55
N ASP A 124 -5.02 6.11 -5.27
CA ASP A 124 -5.65 5.41 -4.15
C ASP A 124 -6.27 6.45 -3.21
N ASN A 125 -7.29 7.16 -3.68
CA ASN A 125 -7.90 8.28 -2.96
C ASN A 125 -8.49 7.86 -1.60
N ASP A 126 -8.98 6.63 -1.50
CA ASP A 126 -9.53 6.06 -0.27
C ASP A 126 -8.47 5.43 0.64
N SER A 127 -7.20 5.49 0.25
CA SER A 127 -6.06 4.91 1.00
C SER A 127 -6.18 3.40 1.28
N ARG A 128 -6.94 2.68 0.47
CA ARG A 128 -7.18 1.23 0.66
C ARG A 128 -5.92 0.42 0.41
N THR A 129 -5.23 0.69 -0.69
CA THR A 129 -3.99 -0.01 -1.03
C THR A 129 -2.87 0.36 -0.07
N PHE A 130 -2.71 1.64 0.27
CA PHE A 130 -1.75 2.08 1.29
C PHE A 130 -1.97 1.34 2.62
N THR A 131 -3.23 1.24 3.07
CA THR A 131 -3.60 0.54 4.30
C THR A 131 -3.34 -0.96 4.20
N ASN A 132 -3.74 -1.61 3.10
CA ASN A 132 -3.56 -3.04 2.88
C ASN A 132 -2.07 -3.43 2.91
N PHE A 133 -1.19 -2.59 2.37
CA PHE A 133 0.26 -2.80 2.37
C PHE A 133 0.95 -2.33 3.65
N GLY A 134 0.22 -1.73 4.60
CA GLY A 134 0.77 -1.20 5.86
C GLY A 134 1.79 -0.07 5.65
N VAL A 135 1.61 0.73 4.59
CA VAL A 135 2.54 1.82 4.24
C VAL A 135 2.42 2.95 5.25
N SER A 136 3.48 3.19 6.02
CA SER A 136 3.54 4.23 7.05
C SER A 136 4.48 5.39 6.68
N TYR A 137 5.23 5.27 5.61
CA TYR A 137 6.14 6.29 5.10
C TYR A 137 6.29 6.20 3.59
N VAL A 138 6.63 7.32 2.95
CA VAL A 138 6.93 7.40 1.51
C VAL A 138 8.29 8.09 1.30
N PRO A 139 9.05 7.74 0.26
CA PRO A 139 8.76 6.75 -0.77
C PRO A 139 8.96 5.30 -0.28
N PHE A 140 7.94 4.47 -0.42
CA PHE A 140 7.99 3.04 -0.11
C PHE A 140 7.81 2.24 -1.41
N CYS A 141 8.43 1.08 -1.52
CA CYS A 141 8.37 0.27 -2.73
C CYS A 141 8.18 -1.21 -2.40
N THR A 142 7.45 -1.91 -3.25
CA THR A 142 7.35 -3.36 -3.26
C THR A 142 7.63 -3.88 -4.67
N ILE A 143 8.42 -4.95 -4.78
CA ILE A 143 8.66 -5.66 -6.04
C ILE A 143 8.11 -7.07 -5.90
N PHE A 144 7.28 -7.48 -6.84
CA PHE A 144 6.65 -8.79 -6.82
C PHE A 144 6.58 -9.39 -8.22
N HIS A 145 6.53 -10.71 -8.28
CA HIS A 145 6.30 -11.42 -9.54
C HIS A 145 4.84 -11.23 -9.99
N THR A 146 4.63 -10.69 -11.15
CA THR A 146 3.32 -10.21 -11.64
C THR A 146 2.24 -11.30 -11.59
N ASN A 147 2.50 -12.46 -12.19
CA ASN A 147 1.52 -13.54 -12.29
C ASN A 147 1.22 -14.25 -10.98
N SER A 148 2.26 -14.59 -10.21
CA SER A 148 2.09 -15.31 -8.92
C SER A 148 1.72 -14.37 -7.77
N ARG A 149 1.93 -13.07 -7.93
CA ARG A 149 1.78 -12.02 -6.92
C ARG A 149 2.66 -12.26 -5.68
N LYS A 150 3.75 -13.02 -5.81
CA LYS A 150 4.67 -13.28 -4.72
C LYS A 150 5.65 -12.13 -4.55
N LEU A 151 5.70 -11.60 -3.34
CA LEU A 151 6.61 -10.52 -2.93
C LEU A 151 8.06 -10.99 -3.02
N GLN A 152 8.90 -10.21 -3.69
CA GLN A 152 10.33 -10.46 -3.83
C GLN A 152 11.16 -9.49 -2.99
N TRP A 153 10.68 -8.26 -2.85
CA TRP A 153 11.36 -7.22 -2.10
C TRP A 153 10.38 -6.15 -1.64
N PHE A 154 10.66 -5.49 -0.50
CA PHE A 154 9.95 -4.31 -0.05
C PHE A 154 10.83 -3.46 0.86
N GLY A 155 10.58 -2.15 0.88
CA GLY A 155 11.31 -1.22 1.74
C GLY A 155 11.28 0.21 1.24
N SER A 156 12.16 1.05 1.78
CA SER A 156 12.32 2.42 1.29
C SER A 156 12.95 2.40 -0.10
N LEU A 157 12.33 3.08 -1.06
CA LEU A 157 12.85 3.17 -2.43
C LEU A 157 14.28 3.74 -2.48
N THR A 158 14.63 4.62 -1.53
CA THR A 158 15.98 5.21 -1.43
C THR A 158 17.06 4.20 -1.03
N GLN A 159 16.68 3.04 -0.50
CA GLN A 159 17.61 1.99 -0.08
C GLN A 159 17.83 0.91 -1.14
N LEU A 160 16.96 0.85 -2.14
CA LEU A 160 17.05 -0.15 -3.21
C LEU A 160 18.27 0.14 -4.11
N LYS A 161 19.21 -0.81 -4.15
CA LYS A 161 20.41 -0.72 -4.97
C LYS A 161 20.25 -1.43 -6.30
N GLU A 162 20.99 -0.98 -7.32
CA GLU A 162 20.99 -1.62 -8.64
C GLU A 162 21.36 -3.12 -8.58
N SER A 163 22.36 -3.48 -7.77
CA SER A 163 22.79 -4.87 -7.59
C SER A 163 21.67 -5.75 -7.01
N GLU A 164 20.88 -5.18 -6.08
CA GLU A 164 19.76 -5.84 -5.45
C GLU A 164 18.60 -6.01 -6.43
N LEU A 165 18.23 -4.95 -7.16
CA LEU A 165 17.26 -5.00 -8.24
C LEU A 165 17.62 -6.05 -9.28
N ASN A 166 18.87 -6.06 -9.75
CA ASN A 166 19.37 -7.02 -10.73
C ASN A 166 19.32 -8.48 -10.20
N SER A 167 19.44 -8.68 -8.90
CA SER A 167 19.33 -10.03 -8.31
C SER A 167 17.89 -10.53 -8.22
N ILE A 168 16.93 -9.62 -8.07
CA ILE A 168 15.50 -9.92 -7.98
C ILE A 168 14.93 -10.30 -9.36
N VAL A 169 15.35 -9.56 -10.42
CA VAL A 169 14.79 -9.70 -11.77
C VAL A 169 15.61 -10.60 -12.71
N LYS A 170 16.51 -11.38 -12.14
CA LYS A 170 17.26 -12.41 -12.90
C LYS A 170 16.36 -13.56 -13.34
#